data_db4b3240fc39f70e28aa30ac7018a25d
#
_entry.id   db4b3240fc39f70e28aa30ac7018a25d
#
_cell.length_a   1.000
_cell.length_b   1.000
_cell.length_c   1.000
_cell.angle_alpha   90.00
_cell.angle_beta   90.00
_cell.angle_gamma   90.00
#
_symmetry.space_group_name_H-M   'P 1'
#
loop_
_entity.id
_entity.type
_entity.pdbx_description
1 polymer ?
#
loop_
_entity_poly.entity_id
_entity_poly.type
_entity_poly.pdbx_seq_one_letter_code
_entity_poly.pdbx_strand_id
1 'polypeptide(L)'
;MLDNLKIGEKVNSKEFIFENKDIKENDDVYQRINGKSYQTNDDISLDDLTYIKMVHYNYDGDVVVGEMIVNKVIIDEVREVFSNLFLLKYQINSMRLIDDFWDKDGVTTDRNSVASNNSSSFCYRTIPNRTTLSNHAYGLAIDINPLDNPYTPRNSDGTFDDSLLTDYEKSLGREGLCKR
;
A
#
# COMPACT_ATOMS: atom_id res chain seq x y z
N MET A 1 20.00 -5.92 5.58
CA MET A 1 19.83 -5.64 7.04
C MET A 1 18.42 -5.95 7.51
N LEU A 2 17.39 -5.58 6.75
CA LEU A 2 15.98 -5.88 7.10
C LEU A 2 15.53 -7.30 6.73
N ASP A 3 16.26 -8.02 5.89
CA ASP A 3 15.85 -9.35 5.39
C ASP A 3 15.54 -10.37 6.50
N ASN A 4 16.27 -10.32 7.60
CA ASN A 4 16.09 -11.25 8.72
C ASN A 4 15.04 -10.80 9.75
N LEU A 5 14.46 -9.61 9.59
CA LEU A 5 13.47 -9.07 10.50
C LEU A 5 12.07 -9.39 10.01
N LYS A 6 11.14 -9.60 10.96
CA LYS A 6 9.72 -9.82 10.65
C LYS A 6 9.02 -8.49 10.39
N ILE A 7 7.96 -8.53 9.59
CA ILE A 7 7.11 -7.36 9.37
C ILE A 7 6.42 -6.99 10.69
N GLY A 8 6.45 -5.69 11.04
CA GLY A 8 5.99 -5.16 12.32
C GLY A 8 7.01 -5.26 13.45
N GLU A 9 8.17 -5.87 13.23
CA GLU A 9 9.23 -5.95 14.24
C GLU A 9 9.84 -4.57 14.51
N LYS A 10 10.05 -4.25 15.79
CA LYS A 10 10.65 -2.97 16.20
C LYS A 10 12.13 -2.92 15.88
N VAL A 11 12.56 -1.79 15.35
CA VAL A 11 13.96 -1.53 14.97
C VAL A 11 14.44 -0.30 15.72
N ASN A 12 15.60 -0.43 16.37
CA ASN A 12 16.24 0.73 17.00
C ASN A 12 17.09 1.48 15.94
N SER A 13 16.40 2.21 15.07
CA SER A 13 17.05 3.06 14.07
C SER A 13 16.57 4.50 14.14
N LYS A 14 17.51 5.44 13.96
CA LYS A 14 17.23 6.87 13.78
C LYS A 14 17.28 7.28 12.32
N GLU A 15 17.69 6.36 11.44
CA GLU A 15 17.85 6.58 10.01
C GLU A 15 16.81 5.77 9.25
N PHE A 16 16.36 6.32 8.13
CA PHE A 16 15.49 5.61 7.20
C PHE A 16 16.28 4.47 6.54
N ILE A 17 15.74 3.26 6.62
CA ILE A 17 16.30 2.08 5.99
C ILE A 17 15.32 1.60 4.94
N PHE A 18 15.81 1.41 3.72
CA PHE A 18 15.04 0.98 2.57
C PHE A 18 15.85 -0.05 1.79
N GLU A 19 15.32 -1.24 1.66
CA GLU A 19 15.91 -2.35 0.92
C GLU A 19 14.92 -2.84 -0.12
N ASN A 20 15.37 -3.15 -1.32
CA ASN A 20 14.53 -3.72 -2.36
C ASN A 20 15.21 -4.92 -3.01
N LYS A 21 14.41 -5.84 -3.51
CA LYS A 21 14.87 -7.00 -4.27
C LYS A 21 13.91 -7.38 -5.39
N ASP A 22 14.47 -7.98 -6.44
CA ASP A 22 13.67 -8.61 -7.48
C ASP A 22 12.85 -9.76 -6.90
N ILE A 23 11.65 -9.94 -7.44
CA ILE A 23 10.80 -11.08 -7.13
C ILE A 23 11.10 -12.17 -8.16
N LYS A 24 11.50 -13.34 -7.71
CA LYS A 24 11.79 -14.49 -8.57
C LYS A 24 10.79 -15.60 -8.33
N GLU A 25 10.46 -16.32 -9.39
CA GLU A 25 9.69 -17.55 -9.25
C GLU A 25 10.34 -18.46 -8.20
N ASN A 26 9.52 -19.00 -7.31
CA ASN A 26 9.91 -19.89 -6.21
C ASN A 26 10.61 -19.22 -5.00
N ASP A 27 10.79 -17.90 -4.96
CA ASP A 27 11.18 -17.25 -3.72
C ASP A 27 10.01 -17.08 -2.73
N ASP A 28 10.32 -16.72 -1.48
CA ASP A 28 9.31 -16.60 -0.42
C ASP A 28 8.24 -15.54 -0.74
N VAL A 29 8.62 -14.45 -1.41
CA VAL A 29 7.69 -13.38 -1.79
C VAL A 29 6.76 -13.89 -2.88
N TYR A 30 7.30 -14.56 -3.90
CA TYR A 30 6.50 -15.15 -4.97
C TYR A 30 5.49 -16.15 -4.42
N GLN A 31 5.90 -17.04 -3.51
CA GLN A 31 4.98 -18.01 -2.91
C GLN A 31 3.82 -17.36 -2.14
N ARG A 32 4.04 -16.18 -1.55
CA ARG A 32 2.99 -15.43 -0.85
C ARG A 32 1.96 -14.81 -1.80
N ILE A 33 2.41 -14.32 -2.97
CA ILE A 33 1.59 -13.52 -3.90
C ILE A 33 0.99 -14.33 -5.04
N ASN A 34 1.63 -15.43 -5.44
CA ASN A 34 1.23 -16.23 -6.60
C ASN A 34 -0.14 -16.86 -6.41
N GLY A 35 -1.01 -16.68 -7.41
CA GLY A 35 -2.42 -17.11 -7.36
C GLY A 35 -3.29 -16.22 -6.46
N LYS A 36 -2.76 -15.12 -5.94
CA LYS A 36 -3.44 -14.13 -5.12
C LYS A 36 -3.33 -12.75 -5.77
N SER A 37 -2.60 -11.82 -5.13
CA SER A 37 -2.39 -10.48 -5.69
C SER A 37 -1.62 -10.49 -7.01
N TYR A 38 -0.84 -11.52 -7.29
CA TYR A 38 -0.22 -11.78 -8.58
C TYR A 38 -0.81 -13.02 -9.24
N GLN A 39 -1.20 -12.89 -10.49
CA GLN A 39 -1.63 -13.98 -11.34
C GLN A 39 -0.93 -13.84 -12.70
N THR A 40 -0.64 -14.94 -13.37
CA THR A 40 -0.11 -14.91 -14.74
C THR A 40 -1.08 -14.14 -15.64
N ASN A 41 -0.60 -13.11 -16.29
CA ASN A 41 -1.37 -12.17 -17.11
C ASN A 41 -0.47 -11.56 -18.19
N ASP A 42 -1.07 -10.82 -19.13
CA ASP A 42 -0.36 -10.17 -20.23
C ASP A 42 -0.08 -8.68 -19.95
N ASP A 43 -0.50 -8.14 -18.80
CA ASP A 43 -0.46 -6.70 -18.49
C ASP A 43 0.78 -6.30 -17.68
N ILE A 44 1.25 -7.17 -16.77
CA ILE A 44 2.37 -6.90 -15.86
C ILE A 44 3.15 -8.19 -15.58
N SER A 45 4.45 -8.15 -15.69
CA SER A 45 5.33 -9.27 -15.38
C SER A 45 5.97 -9.13 -13.99
N LEU A 46 6.52 -10.22 -13.45
CA LEU A 46 7.33 -10.17 -12.23
C LEU A 46 8.57 -9.27 -12.39
N ASP A 47 9.11 -9.22 -13.61
CA ASP A 47 10.30 -8.41 -13.91
C ASP A 47 10.01 -6.90 -13.82
N ASP A 48 8.76 -6.48 -13.92
CA ASP A 48 8.34 -5.08 -13.74
C ASP A 48 8.19 -4.71 -12.26
N LEU A 49 8.10 -5.69 -11.37
CA LEU A 49 7.81 -5.51 -9.94
C LEU A 49 9.07 -5.66 -9.10
N THR A 50 9.08 -4.96 -7.97
CA THR A 50 10.11 -5.12 -6.93
C THR A 50 9.47 -5.20 -5.55
N TYR A 51 9.99 -6.08 -4.72
CA TYR A 51 9.63 -6.17 -3.31
C TYR A 51 10.51 -5.23 -2.49
N ILE A 52 9.89 -4.49 -1.59
CA ILE A 52 10.53 -3.50 -0.73
C ILE A 52 10.32 -3.90 0.73
N LYS A 53 11.39 -3.80 1.53
CA LYS A 53 11.32 -3.64 2.98
C LYS A 53 11.81 -2.27 3.37
N MET A 54 11.12 -1.61 4.29
CA MET A 54 11.52 -0.31 4.80
C MET A 54 11.08 -0.14 6.25
N VAL A 55 11.68 0.82 6.93
CA VAL A 55 11.24 1.19 8.28
C VAL A 55 10.30 2.39 8.23
N HIS A 56 9.30 2.40 9.12
CA HIS A 56 8.37 3.51 9.31
C HIS A 56 8.01 3.66 10.79
N TYR A 57 7.49 4.82 11.17
CA TYR A 57 6.88 5.01 12.49
C TYR A 57 5.47 4.41 12.49
N ASN A 58 5.15 3.57 13.48
CA ASN A 58 3.78 3.10 13.71
C ASN A 58 2.99 4.09 14.58
N TYR A 59 1.72 3.79 14.90
CA TYR A 59 0.88 4.66 15.73
C TYR A 59 1.30 4.73 17.20
N ASP A 60 2.13 3.81 17.67
CA ASP A 60 2.74 3.86 19.00
C ASP A 60 4.00 4.76 19.02
N GLY A 61 4.43 5.25 17.86
CA GLY A 61 5.66 6.04 17.71
C GLY A 61 6.93 5.20 17.65
N ASP A 62 6.79 3.88 17.54
CA ASP A 62 7.92 2.97 17.36
C ASP A 62 8.33 2.91 15.89
N VAL A 63 9.63 2.74 15.64
CA VAL A 63 10.14 2.42 14.31
C VAL A 63 9.99 0.91 14.10
N VAL A 64 9.25 0.53 13.06
CA VAL A 64 8.96 -0.87 12.74
C VAL A 64 9.25 -1.19 11.28
N VAL A 65 9.41 -2.47 10.95
CA VAL A 65 9.61 -2.94 9.58
C VAL A 65 8.27 -3.03 8.86
N GLY A 66 8.17 -2.40 7.69
CA GLY A 66 7.08 -2.56 6.74
C GLY A 66 7.55 -3.21 5.44
N GLU A 67 6.60 -3.65 4.63
CA GLU A 67 6.86 -4.24 3.32
C GLU A 67 5.85 -3.77 2.27
N MET A 68 6.26 -3.76 1.00
CA MET A 68 5.42 -3.38 -0.12
C MET A 68 5.95 -4.00 -1.43
N ILE A 69 5.09 -4.15 -2.42
CA ILE A 69 5.49 -4.43 -3.81
C ILE A 69 5.06 -3.25 -4.66
N VAL A 70 5.99 -2.72 -5.47
CA VAL A 70 5.73 -1.62 -6.39
C VAL A 70 6.31 -1.92 -7.77
N ASN A 71 5.92 -1.14 -8.77
CA ASN A 71 6.60 -1.17 -10.06
C ASN A 71 8.01 -0.57 -9.93
N LYS A 72 9.00 -1.20 -10.59
CA LYS A 72 10.40 -0.74 -10.58
C LYS A 72 10.56 0.68 -11.11
N VAL A 73 9.68 1.11 -12.00
CA VAL A 73 9.80 2.44 -12.63
C VAL A 73 9.56 3.60 -11.66
N ILE A 74 8.92 3.35 -10.50
CA ILE A 74 8.64 4.38 -9.47
C ILE A 74 9.44 4.18 -8.18
N ILE A 75 10.45 3.29 -8.18
CA ILE A 75 11.13 2.92 -6.93
C ILE A 75 11.86 4.08 -6.26
N ASP A 76 12.46 4.97 -7.05
CA ASP A 76 13.21 6.11 -6.52
C ASP A 76 12.26 7.15 -5.94
N GLU A 77 11.12 7.41 -6.56
CA GLU A 77 10.07 8.27 -6.04
C GLU A 77 9.47 7.71 -4.74
N VAL A 78 9.25 6.39 -4.70
CA VAL A 78 8.76 5.71 -3.49
C VAL A 78 9.77 5.87 -2.35
N ARG A 79 11.05 5.64 -2.61
CA ARG A 79 12.11 5.85 -1.62
C ARG A 79 12.15 7.28 -1.11
N GLU A 80 12.06 8.27 -1.98
CA GLU A 80 12.06 9.67 -1.62
C GLU A 80 10.85 10.02 -0.74
N VAL A 81 9.64 9.62 -1.14
CA VAL A 81 8.40 9.88 -0.39
C VAL A 81 8.48 9.28 1.00
N PHE A 82 8.83 7.99 1.13
CA PHE A 82 8.87 7.34 2.44
C PHE A 82 10.03 7.82 3.31
N SER A 83 11.17 8.23 2.72
CA SER A 83 12.24 8.91 3.44
C SER A 83 11.75 10.23 4.06
N ASN A 84 11.02 11.02 3.31
CA ASN A 84 10.45 12.29 3.80
C ASN A 84 9.39 12.05 4.88
N LEU A 85 8.51 11.05 4.72
CA LEU A 85 7.55 10.67 5.75
C LEU A 85 8.25 10.23 7.04
N PHE A 86 9.35 9.46 6.93
CA PHE A 86 10.14 9.04 8.07
C PHE A 86 10.80 10.24 8.79
N LEU A 87 11.40 11.17 8.05
CA LEU A 87 11.99 12.39 8.61
C LEU A 87 10.96 13.25 9.37
N LEU A 88 9.74 13.31 8.85
CA LEU A 88 8.61 14.01 9.47
C LEU A 88 7.98 13.21 10.62
N LYS A 89 8.44 12.00 10.89
CA LYS A 89 7.84 11.03 11.84
C LYS A 89 6.35 10.81 11.57
N TYR A 90 5.97 10.81 10.27
CA TYR A 90 4.60 10.50 9.90
C TYR A 90 4.29 9.05 10.26
N GLN A 91 3.22 8.86 11.03
CA GLN A 91 2.84 7.56 11.54
C GLN A 91 2.01 6.79 10.51
N ILE A 92 2.42 5.56 10.24
CA ILE A 92 1.73 4.63 9.35
C ILE A 92 1.25 3.45 10.21
N ASN A 93 -0.06 3.20 10.21
CA ASN A 93 -0.67 2.16 11.06
C ASN A 93 -0.08 0.78 10.79
N SER A 94 -0.08 0.39 9.53
CA SER A 94 0.40 -0.92 9.06
C SER A 94 0.91 -0.79 7.63
N MET A 95 1.94 -1.56 7.30
CA MET A 95 2.50 -1.64 5.96
C MET A 95 2.87 -3.11 5.68
N ARG A 96 1.94 -3.84 5.07
CA ARG A 96 2.03 -5.28 4.81
C ARG A 96 1.57 -5.57 3.38
N LEU A 97 2.04 -6.68 2.81
CA LEU A 97 1.49 -7.14 1.54
C LEU A 97 -0.02 -7.34 1.66
N ILE A 98 -0.74 -6.96 0.62
CA ILE A 98 -2.19 -7.12 0.56
C ILE A 98 -2.62 -8.60 0.69
N ASP A 99 -1.72 -9.50 0.35
CA ASP A 99 -1.88 -10.94 0.42
C ASP A 99 -2.11 -11.48 1.83
N ASP A 100 -1.69 -10.74 2.85
CA ASP A 100 -1.97 -11.07 4.25
C ASP A 100 -3.46 -10.88 4.62
N PHE A 101 -4.19 -10.16 3.77
CA PHE A 101 -5.64 -9.91 3.89
C PHE A 101 -6.46 -10.68 2.84
N TRP A 102 -5.82 -11.65 2.18
CA TRP A 102 -6.43 -12.40 1.07
C TRP A 102 -7.73 -13.10 1.49
N ASP A 103 -8.74 -12.92 0.66
CA ASP A 103 -10.02 -13.64 0.77
C ASP A 103 -10.24 -14.42 -0.55
N LYS A 104 -11.16 -14.03 -1.38
CA LYS A 104 -11.54 -14.77 -2.60
C LYS A 104 -11.06 -14.13 -3.90
N ASP A 105 -10.87 -12.82 -3.90
CA ASP A 105 -10.45 -12.04 -5.06
C ASP A 105 -9.74 -10.74 -4.64
N GLY A 106 -9.08 -10.09 -5.60
CA GLY A 106 -8.33 -8.87 -5.35
C GLY A 106 -9.18 -7.69 -4.87
N VAL A 107 -10.44 -7.57 -5.31
CA VAL A 107 -11.33 -6.47 -4.89
C VAL A 107 -11.76 -6.63 -3.43
N THR A 108 -12.11 -7.85 -3.04
CA THR A 108 -12.48 -8.15 -1.64
C THR A 108 -11.27 -8.02 -0.73
N THR A 109 -10.12 -8.50 -1.18
CA THR A 109 -8.85 -8.40 -0.45
C THR A 109 -8.44 -6.94 -0.22
N ASP A 110 -8.57 -6.09 -1.23
CA ASP A 110 -8.34 -4.65 -1.14
C ASP A 110 -9.23 -4.01 -0.06
N ARG A 111 -10.52 -4.33 -0.03
CA ARG A 111 -11.44 -3.86 1.02
C ARG A 111 -11.03 -4.32 2.42
N ASN A 112 -10.57 -5.55 2.57
CA ASN A 112 -10.10 -6.08 3.86
C ASN A 112 -8.84 -5.35 4.33
N SER A 113 -7.90 -5.09 3.41
CA SER A 113 -6.68 -4.33 3.66
C SER A 113 -7.00 -2.88 4.07
N VAL A 114 -7.89 -2.21 3.33
CA VAL A 114 -8.38 -0.86 3.66
C VAL A 114 -9.07 -0.85 5.03
N ALA A 115 -9.98 -1.79 5.31
CA ALA A 115 -10.67 -1.90 6.60
C ALA A 115 -9.71 -2.11 7.78
N SER A 116 -8.51 -2.63 7.52
CA SER A 116 -7.45 -2.79 8.52
C SER A 116 -6.50 -1.60 8.59
N ASN A 117 -6.80 -0.51 7.89
CA ASN A 117 -5.95 0.69 7.74
C ASN A 117 -4.52 0.32 7.30
N ASN A 118 -4.39 -0.65 6.39
CA ASN A 118 -3.11 -1.13 5.90
C ASN A 118 -2.66 -0.33 4.68
N SER A 119 -1.47 0.20 4.74
CA SER A 119 -0.81 0.86 3.60
C SER A 119 -0.27 -0.21 2.66
N SER A 120 -0.66 -0.15 1.39
CA SER A 120 -0.31 -1.15 0.38
C SER A 120 -0.22 -0.56 -1.02
N SER A 121 0.31 -1.33 -1.98
CA SER A 121 0.43 -0.90 -3.36
C SER A 121 -0.09 -1.98 -4.31
N PHE A 122 0.74 -2.95 -4.70
CA PHE A 122 0.43 -3.90 -5.75
C PHE A 122 -0.72 -4.86 -5.39
N CYS A 123 -1.72 -4.92 -6.27
CA CYS A 123 -2.75 -5.94 -6.30
C CYS A 123 -3.34 -6.01 -7.72
N TYR A 124 -3.14 -7.14 -8.41
CA TYR A 124 -3.70 -7.34 -9.74
C TYR A 124 -5.22 -7.50 -9.65
N ARG A 125 -5.93 -6.43 -9.94
CA ARG A 125 -7.40 -6.36 -9.89
C ARG A 125 -7.96 -5.27 -10.80
N THR A 126 -9.23 -5.41 -11.13
CA THR A 126 -9.99 -4.33 -11.78
C THR A 126 -10.42 -3.26 -10.76
N ILE A 127 -10.78 -2.10 -11.27
CA ILE A 127 -11.52 -1.09 -10.50
C ILE A 127 -12.90 -1.69 -10.16
N PRO A 128 -13.40 -1.53 -8.91
CA PRO A 128 -14.71 -2.04 -8.53
C PRO A 128 -15.81 -1.63 -9.51
N ASN A 129 -16.61 -2.61 -9.95
CA ASN A 129 -17.69 -2.45 -10.92
C ASN A 129 -17.26 -1.98 -12.34
N ARG A 130 -15.97 -2.14 -12.69
CA ARG A 130 -15.44 -1.85 -14.04
C ARG A 130 -14.63 -3.03 -14.57
N THR A 131 -14.40 -3.03 -15.88
CA THR A 131 -13.51 -3.99 -16.55
C THR A 131 -12.07 -3.48 -16.67
N THR A 132 -11.84 -2.20 -16.36
CA THR A 132 -10.52 -1.56 -16.43
C THR A 132 -9.69 -1.97 -15.21
N LEU A 133 -8.42 -2.27 -15.43
CA LEU A 133 -7.46 -2.52 -14.37
C LEU A 133 -7.22 -1.27 -13.52
N SER A 134 -7.04 -1.48 -12.23
CA SER A 134 -6.61 -0.44 -11.30
C SER A 134 -5.13 -0.11 -11.50
N ASN A 135 -4.70 1.11 -11.16
CA ASN A 135 -3.27 1.44 -11.11
C ASN A 135 -2.50 0.56 -10.11
N HIS A 136 -3.17 0.03 -9.09
CA HIS A 136 -2.60 -0.98 -8.19
C HIS A 136 -2.26 -2.27 -8.91
N ALA A 137 -2.96 -2.64 -9.98
CA ALA A 137 -2.64 -3.82 -10.78
C ALA A 137 -1.28 -3.71 -11.49
N TYR A 138 -0.80 -2.50 -11.68
CA TYR A 138 0.51 -2.22 -12.27
C TYR A 138 1.58 -1.86 -11.21
N GLY A 139 1.24 -1.86 -9.93
CA GLY A 139 2.13 -1.40 -8.86
C GLY A 139 2.47 0.10 -8.92
N LEU A 140 1.61 0.91 -9.56
CA LEU A 140 1.80 2.34 -9.81
C LEU A 140 0.96 3.24 -8.90
N ALA A 141 0.30 2.69 -7.90
CA ALA A 141 -0.47 3.42 -6.90
C ALA A 141 -0.15 2.90 -5.49
N ILE A 142 -0.18 3.78 -4.51
CA ILE A 142 0.06 3.46 -3.11
C ILE A 142 -1.06 4.10 -2.27
N ASP A 143 -1.69 3.30 -1.42
CA ASP A 143 -2.58 3.77 -0.38
C ASP A 143 -1.81 3.88 0.93
N ILE A 144 -1.85 5.04 1.57
CA ILE A 144 -1.21 5.28 2.88
C ILE A 144 -2.29 5.59 3.90
N ASN A 145 -2.40 4.74 4.94
CA ASN A 145 -3.43 4.85 5.98
C ASN A 145 -4.82 5.11 5.35
N PRO A 146 -5.36 4.18 4.55
CA PRO A 146 -6.53 4.45 3.71
C PRO A 146 -7.81 4.78 4.48
N LEU A 147 -7.94 4.37 5.75
CA LEU A 147 -9.03 4.83 6.61
C LEU A 147 -8.87 6.28 7.05
N ASP A 148 -7.62 6.73 7.23
CA ASP A 148 -7.32 8.11 7.61
C ASP A 148 -7.23 9.03 6.39
N ASN A 149 -6.95 8.46 5.22
CA ASN A 149 -6.85 9.16 3.94
C ASN A 149 -7.77 8.50 2.90
N PRO A 150 -9.10 8.57 3.10
CA PRO A 150 -10.05 7.88 2.23
C PRO A 150 -10.05 8.47 0.82
N TYR A 151 -10.25 7.59 -0.15
CA TYR A 151 -10.53 8.01 -1.51
C TYR A 151 -11.93 8.63 -1.58
N THR A 152 -12.02 9.91 -1.91
CA THR A 152 -13.30 10.61 -2.13
C THR A 152 -13.41 11.00 -3.59
N PRO A 153 -14.33 10.39 -4.36
CA PRO A 153 -14.52 10.71 -5.76
C PRO A 153 -15.06 12.14 -5.92
N ARG A 154 -14.74 12.76 -7.06
CA ARG A 154 -15.32 14.05 -7.46
C ARG A 154 -16.61 13.83 -8.23
N ASN A 155 -17.60 14.61 -7.90
CA ASN A 155 -18.82 14.78 -8.68
C ASN A 155 -18.52 15.52 -10.00
N SER A 156 -19.45 15.47 -10.95
CA SER A 156 -19.33 16.14 -12.24
C SER A 156 -19.23 17.67 -12.14
N ASP A 157 -19.71 18.26 -11.04
CA ASP A 157 -19.63 19.69 -10.73
C ASP A 157 -18.32 20.09 -10.02
N GLY A 158 -17.41 19.12 -9.80
CA GLY A 158 -16.14 19.34 -9.13
C GLY A 158 -16.19 19.28 -7.60
N THR A 159 -17.36 19.12 -7.00
CA THR A 159 -17.50 18.87 -5.56
C THR A 159 -17.07 17.44 -5.21
N PHE A 160 -16.79 17.19 -3.92
CA PHE A 160 -16.48 15.84 -3.46
C PHE A 160 -17.76 15.09 -3.08
N ASP A 161 -17.77 13.79 -3.35
CA ASP A 161 -18.85 12.91 -2.91
C ASP A 161 -18.57 12.43 -1.47
N ASP A 162 -19.05 13.19 -0.51
CA ASP A 162 -18.89 12.89 0.92
C ASP A 162 -19.82 11.74 1.39
N SER A 163 -20.65 11.18 0.50
CA SER A 163 -21.55 10.07 0.85
C SER A 163 -20.79 8.78 1.18
N LEU A 164 -19.58 8.66 0.69
CA LEU A 164 -18.70 7.51 0.96
C LEU A 164 -17.88 7.65 2.25
N LEU A 165 -17.84 8.83 2.86
CA LEU A 165 -17.15 9.05 4.12
C LEU A 165 -17.90 8.37 5.26
N THR A 166 -17.17 7.68 6.11
CA THR A 166 -17.70 7.13 7.36
C THR A 166 -18.06 8.24 8.34
N ASP A 167 -18.91 7.95 9.32
CA ASP A 167 -19.24 8.93 10.37
C ASP A 167 -18.01 9.36 11.18
N TYR A 168 -17.03 8.47 11.32
CA TYR A 168 -15.74 8.79 11.94
C TYR A 168 -14.95 9.83 11.14
N GLU A 169 -14.84 9.63 9.84
CA GLU A 169 -14.14 10.55 8.95
C GLU A 169 -14.81 11.93 8.91
N LYS A 170 -16.15 11.98 8.92
CA LYS A 170 -16.92 13.21 9.05
C LYS A 170 -16.66 13.90 10.38
N SER A 171 -16.56 13.12 11.49
CA SER A 171 -16.31 13.67 12.82
C SER A 171 -14.92 14.31 12.95
N LEU A 172 -13.95 13.89 12.13
CA LEU A 172 -12.61 14.49 12.09
C LEU A 172 -12.53 15.81 11.30
N GLY A 173 -13.67 16.30 10.78
CA GLY A 173 -13.70 17.48 9.93
C GLY A 173 -12.98 17.29 8.60
N ARG A 174 -12.86 16.05 8.13
CA ARG A 174 -12.17 15.69 6.89
C ARG A 174 -13.00 15.94 5.64
N GLU A 175 -14.21 16.41 5.78
CA GLU A 175 -15.04 16.98 4.72
C GLU A 175 -14.26 18.07 3.98
N GLY A 176 -13.40 17.69 3.10
CA GLY A 176 -12.58 18.62 2.34
C GLY A 176 -11.08 18.48 2.44
N LEU A 177 -10.52 17.49 3.19
CA LEU A 177 -9.09 17.20 3.17
C LEU A 177 -8.64 16.48 1.90
N CYS A 178 -9.55 15.82 1.17
CA CYS A 178 -9.29 15.29 -0.16
C CYS A 178 -9.35 16.34 -1.28
N LYS A 179 -9.13 17.62 -0.97
CA LYS A 179 -9.20 18.74 -1.91
C LYS A 179 -7.92 18.97 -2.72
N ARG A 180 -7.06 17.97 -2.87
CA ARG A 180 -5.82 18.13 -3.68
C ARG A 180 -5.78 17.15 -4.83
#